data_54e598d2d49cfc6ab769cece981b4c91
#
_entry.id   54e598d2d49cfc6ab769cece981b4c91
#
_cell.length_a   1.000
_cell.length_b   1.000
_cell.length_c   1.000
_cell.angle_alpha   90.00
_cell.angle_beta   90.00
_cell.angle_gamma   90.00
#
_symmetry.space_group_name_H-M   'P 1'
#
loop_
_entity.id
_entity.type
_entity.pdbx_description
1 polymer ?
#
loop_
_entity_poly.entity_id
_entity_poly.type
_entity_poly.pdbx_seq_one_letter_code
_entity_poly.pdbx_strand_id
1 'polypeptide(L)'
;MRDESRRDTLDILSDLLENMYEPRRLTHLLYASNLSYTQLCKYLKMIIEMGLAQKQSKPFASFQITTDGKYFRTLINRRLKVINPIPNVS
;
A
#
# COMPACT_ATOMS: atom_id res chain seq x y z
N MET A 1 -23.57 7.03 0.92
CA MET A 1 -23.04 7.02 0.98
C MET A 1 -22.12 6.80 0.85
N ARG A 2 -21.82 6.69 0.71
CA ARG A 2 -21.07 6.57 0.61
C ARG A 2 -20.07 6.42 0.79
N ASP A 3 -19.92 6.30 0.91
CA ASP A 3 -18.73 6.45 1.07
C ASP A 3 -17.97 5.81 2.08
N GLU A 4 -18.48 5.30 3.07
CA GLU A 4 -17.80 4.59 4.06
C GLU A 4 -17.14 3.37 3.49
N SER A 5 -17.53 2.92 2.38
CA SER A 5 -16.85 1.82 1.74
C SER A 5 -15.64 2.29 0.94
N ARG A 6 -15.49 3.62 0.83
CA ARG A 6 -14.37 4.14 0.10
C ARG A 6 -13.18 4.31 0.99
N ARG A 7 -12.03 3.85 0.52
CA ARG A 7 -10.79 4.04 1.23
C ARG A 7 -10.13 5.30 0.70
N ASP A 8 -9.47 6.05 1.59
CA ASP A 8 -8.74 7.19 1.10
C ASP A 8 -7.42 6.72 0.51
N THR A 9 -6.70 7.65 -0.10
CA THR A 9 -5.47 7.31 -0.80
C THR A 9 -4.44 6.65 0.11
N LEU A 10 -4.30 7.15 1.33
CA LEU A 10 -3.31 6.58 2.25
C LEU A 10 -3.64 5.14 2.60
N ASP A 11 -4.92 4.83 2.77
CA ASP A 11 -5.31 3.44 3.03
C ASP A 11 -4.97 2.54 1.86
N ILE A 12 -5.21 3.03 0.65
CA ILE A 12 -4.90 2.25 -0.54
C ILE A 12 -3.41 2.00 -0.65
N LEU A 13 -2.61 3.04 -0.43
CA LEU A 13 -1.17 2.90 -0.50
C LEU A 13 -0.65 1.94 0.56
N SER A 14 -1.19 2.04 1.77
CA SER A 14 -0.76 1.15 2.85
C SER A 14 -1.09 -0.30 2.51
N ASP A 15 -2.29 -0.54 1.99
CA ASP A 15 -2.68 -1.90 1.60
C ASP A 15 -1.79 -2.46 0.51
N LEU A 16 -1.48 -1.65 -0.50
CA LEU A 16 -0.61 -2.11 -1.56
C LEU A 16 0.77 -2.45 -1.03
N LEU A 17 1.32 -1.59 -0.19
CA LEU A 17 2.65 -1.83 0.35
C LEU A 17 2.65 -3.07 1.24
N GLU A 18 1.59 -3.29 1.99
CA GLU A 18 1.51 -4.47 2.83
C GLU A 18 1.54 -5.75 2.00
N ASN A 19 0.98 -5.71 0.82
CA ASN A 19 0.90 -6.89 -0.04
C ASN A 19 2.19 -7.15 -0.80
N MET A 20 3.21 -6.34 -0.61
CA MET A 20 4.45 -6.54 -1.35
C MET A 20 5.68 -6.55 -0.44
N TYR A 21 5.52 -7.05 0.78
CA TYR A 21 6.67 -7.29 1.64
C TYR A 21 7.60 -8.32 1.00
N GLU A 22 7.03 -9.30 0.31
CA GLU A 22 7.78 -10.20 -0.52
C GLU A 22 7.50 -9.83 -1.97
N PRO A 23 8.39 -10.19 -2.90
CA PRO A 23 8.15 -9.87 -4.31
C PRO A 23 6.83 -10.45 -4.79
N ARG A 24 6.00 -9.61 -5.40
CA ARG A 24 4.69 -10.02 -5.88
C ARG A 24 4.50 -9.59 -7.31
N ARG A 25 3.87 -10.45 -8.09
CA ARG A 25 3.54 -10.14 -9.48
C ARG A 25 2.38 -9.16 -9.53
N LEU A 26 2.30 -8.47 -10.65
CA LEU A 26 1.21 -7.51 -10.86
C LEU A 26 -0.16 -8.17 -10.70
N THR A 27 -0.31 -9.38 -11.22
CA THR A 27 -1.60 -10.06 -11.12
C THR A 27 -1.97 -10.38 -9.67
N HIS A 28 -0.98 -10.73 -8.86
CA HIS A 28 -1.25 -10.95 -7.43
C HIS A 28 -1.78 -9.67 -6.79
N LEU A 29 -1.12 -8.54 -7.07
CA LEU A 29 -1.53 -7.28 -6.50
C LEU A 29 -2.90 -6.86 -6.99
N LEU A 30 -3.21 -7.17 -8.24
CA LEU A 30 -4.51 -6.84 -8.79
C LEU A 30 -5.63 -7.57 -8.03
N TYR A 31 -5.43 -8.86 -7.79
CA TYR A 31 -6.45 -9.62 -7.08
C TYR A 31 -6.53 -9.24 -5.61
N ALA A 32 -5.38 -8.95 -5.00
CA ALA A 32 -5.35 -8.67 -3.57
C ALA A 32 -5.85 -7.28 -3.22
N SER A 33 -5.70 -6.33 -4.13
CA SER A 33 -5.98 -4.92 -3.81
C SER A 33 -7.42 -4.51 -4.04
N ASN A 34 -8.15 -5.30 -4.83
CA ASN A 34 -9.53 -4.96 -5.15
C ASN A 34 -9.63 -3.66 -5.94
N LEU A 35 -8.61 -3.34 -6.70
CA LEU A 35 -8.59 -2.15 -7.56
C LEU A 35 -8.79 -2.57 -9.00
N SER A 36 -9.21 -1.63 -9.84
CA SER A 36 -9.18 -1.88 -11.27
C SER A 36 -7.73 -1.87 -11.72
N TYR A 37 -7.48 -2.43 -12.90
CA TYR A 37 -6.14 -2.44 -13.44
C TYR A 37 -5.58 -1.03 -13.58
N THR A 38 -6.40 -0.11 -14.08
CA THR A 38 -5.97 1.27 -14.27
C THR A 38 -5.59 1.92 -12.94
N GLN A 39 -6.41 1.70 -11.93
CA GLN A 39 -6.12 2.24 -10.60
C GLN A 39 -4.86 1.64 -10.02
N LEU A 40 -4.71 0.33 -10.16
CA LEU A 40 -3.50 -0.33 -9.64
C LEU A 40 -2.24 0.25 -10.28
N CYS A 41 -2.25 0.39 -11.59
CA CYS A 41 -1.08 0.94 -12.28
C CYS A 41 -0.79 2.36 -11.83
N LYS A 42 -1.83 3.15 -11.63
CA LYS A 42 -1.68 4.52 -11.17
C LYS A 42 -1.01 4.56 -9.80
N TYR A 43 -1.48 3.76 -8.87
CA TYR A 43 -0.93 3.78 -7.52
C TYR A 43 0.45 3.13 -7.46
N LEU A 44 0.70 2.10 -8.26
CA LEU A 44 2.03 1.51 -8.31
C LEU A 44 3.05 2.51 -8.83
N LYS A 45 2.69 3.23 -9.88
CA LYS A 45 3.60 4.26 -10.40
C LYS A 45 3.90 5.29 -9.32
N MET A 46 2.88 5.69 -8.59
CA MET A 46 3.04 6.67 -7.53
C MET A 46 4.02 6.20 -6.46
N ILE A 47 3.83 4.99 -5.94
CA ILE A 47 4.68 4.52 -4.84
C ILE A 47 6.10 4.22 -5.32
N ILE A 48 6.27 3.83 -6.57
CA ILE A 48 7.60 3.64 -7.11
C ILE A 48 8.31 4.97 -7.25
N GLU A 49 7.61 5.98 -7.73
CA GLU A 49 8.20 7.31 -7.88
C GLU A 49 8.55 7.92 -6.54
N MET A 50 7.81 7.57 -5.49
CA MET A 50 8.10 8.04 -4.14
C MET A 50 9.20 7.23 -3.46
N GLY A 51 9.68 6.18 -4.10
CA GLY A 51 10.73 5.35 -3.51
C GLY A 51 10.23 4.37 -2.48
N LEU A 52 8.92 4.13 -2.41
CA LEU A 52 8.33 3.25 -1.40
C LEU A 52 8.29 1.80 -1.84
N ALA A 53 8.38 1.55 -3.13
CA ALA A 53 8.42 0.22 -3.68
C ALA A 53 9.34 0.22 -4.88
N GLN A 54 9.80 -0.97 -5.25
CA GLN A 54 10.68 -1.10 -6.41
C GLN A 54 10.14 -2.18 -7.31
N LYS A 55 10.36 -1.99 -8.61
CA LYS A 55 10.06 -2.99 -9.60
C LYS A 55 11.35 -3.75 -9.88
N GLN A 56 11.25 -5.06 -9.95
CA GLN A 56 12.43 -5.87 -10.17
C GLN A 56 12.08 -6.99 -11.14
N SER A 57 13.10 -7.51 -11.82
CA SER A 57 12.88 -8.56 -12.81
C SER A 57 13.32 -9.93 -12.31
N LYS A 58 14.03 -9.99 -11.21
CA LYS A 58 14.53 -11.26 -10.67
C LYS A 58 14.03 -11.42 -9.25
N PRO A 59 13.68 -12.62 -8.88
CA PRO A 59 13.66 -13.84 -9.68
C PRO A 59 12.56 -13.86 -10.75
N PHE A 60 11.64 -12.91 -10.72
CA PHE A 60 10.58 -12.78 -11.72
C PHE A 60 10.13 -11.33 -11.71
N ALA A 61 9.41 -10.94 -12.76
CA ALA A 61 8.88 -9.57 -12.82
C ALA A 61 7.94 -9.36 -11.64
N SER A 62 8.31 -8.45 -10.74
CA SER A 62 7.60 -8.33 -9.49
C SER A 62 7.80 -6.94 -8.89
N PHE A 63 7.06 -6.70 -7.82
CA PHE A 63 7.14 -5.44 -7.05
C PHE A 63 7.39 -5.80 -5.60
N GLN A 64 8.21 -5.00 -4.95
CA GLN A 64 8.55 -5.27 -3.56
C GLN A 64 8.69 -3.95 -2.80
N ILE A 65 8.24 -3.94 -1.55
CA ILE A 65 8.35 -2.76 -0.70
C ILE A 65 9.82 -2.47 -0.39
N THR A 66 10.14 -1.19 -0.27
CA THR A 66 11.49 -0.77 0.13
C THR A 66 11.50 -0.48 1.62
N THR A 67 12.70 -0.22 2.15
CA THR A 67 12.83 0.20 3.55
C THR A 67 12.02 1.46 3.79
N ASP A 68 12.11 2.42 2.86
CA ASP A 68 11.32 3.64 2.97
C ASP A 68 9.83 3.35 2.94
N GLY A 69 9.43 2.37 2.15
CA GLY A 69 8.02 1.97 2.12
C GLY A 69 7.55 1.42 3.45
N LYS A 70 8.39 0.64 4.11
CA LYS A 70 8.04 0.09 5.42
C LYS A 70 7.89 1.21 6.45
N TYR A 71 8.79 2.18 6.40
CA TYR A 71 8.71 3.31 7.31
C TYR A 71 7.45 4.13 7.05
N PHE A 72 7.14 4.35 5.78
CA PHE A 72 5.94 5.08 5.39
C PHE A 72 4.69 4.39 5.94
N ARG A 73 4.64 3.06 5.83
CA ARG A 73 3.51 2.31 6.38
C ARG A 73 3.39 2.47 7.89
N THR A 74 4.53 2.47 8.56
CA THR A 74 4.53 2.68 10.01
C THR A 74 3.94 4.03 10.36
N LEU A 75 4.29 5.06 9.59
CA LEU A 75 3.76 6.40 9.85
C LEU A 75 2.26 6.46 9.62
N ILE A 76 1.78 5.81 8.57
CA ILE A 76 0.34 5.78 8.32
C ILE A 76 -0.38 5.08 9.46
N ASN A 77 0.13 3.97 9.93
CA ASN A 77 -0.50 3.23 11.00
C ASN A 77 -0.53 4.03 12.29
N ARG A 78 0.53 4.77 12.58
CA ARG A 78 0.54 5.64 13.75
C ARG A 78 -0.51 6.72 13.64
N ARG A 79 -0.62 7.32 12.47
CA ARG A 79 -1.62 8.35 12.25
C ARG A 79 -3.02 7.82 12.49
N LEU A 80 -3.30 6.61 12.02
CA LEU A 80 -4.61 6.01 12.22
C LEU A 80 -4.87 5.73 13.70
N LYS A 81 -3.85 5.32 14.43
CA LYS A 81 -4.01 5.09 15.86
C LYS A 81 -4.30 6.38 16.60
N VAL A 82 -3.67 7.45 16.21
CA VAL A 82 -3.90 8.73 16.86
C VAL A 82 -5.33 9.18 16.62
N ILE A 83 -5.82 9.01 15.42
CA ILE A 83 -7.17 9.40 15.09
C ILE A 83 -8.18 8.55 15.83
N ASN A 84 -7.82 7.29 16.06
CA ASN A 84 -8.72 6.35 16.71
C ASN A 84 -8.31 6.18 18.15
N PRO A 85 -8.72 7.03 19.05
CA PRO A 85 -8.18 7.06 20.39
C PRO A 85 -8.65 5.98 21.17
N ILE A 86 -8.66 5.48 21.54
CA ILE A 86 -9.01 4.72 22.38
C ILE A 86 -8.72 4.80 23.48
N PRO A 87 -8.92 4.93 23.91
CA PRO A 87 -8.69 5.21 24.88
C PRO A 87 -7.97 4.70 25.71
N ASN A 88 -7.47 4.57 25.50
CA ASN A 88 -6.87 4.28 26.15
C ASN A 88 -6.40 4.44 26.83
N VAL A 89 -6.48 4.65 26.74
CA VAL A 89 -6.22 4.74 27.33
C VAL A 89 -6.08 4.63 28.02
N SER A 90 -6.00 4.50 28.10
CA SER A 90 -6.11 4.19 28.77
C SER A 90 -6.04 4.01 28.99
#